data_cf08e469df2ad03ce530774f49632c4a
#
_entry.id   cf08e469df2ad03ce530774f49632c4a
#
_cell.length_a   1.000
_cell.length_b   1.000
_cell.length_c   1.000
_cell.angle_alpha   90.00
_cell.angle_beta   90.00
_cell.angle_gamma   90.00
#
_symmetry.space_group_name_H-M   'P 1'
#
loop_
_entity.id
_entity.type
_entity.pdbx_description
1 polymer ?
#
loop_
_entity_poly.entity_id
_entity_poly.type
_entity_poly.pdbx_seq_one_letter_code
_entity_poly.pdbx_strand_id
1 'polypeptide(L)'
;LIACIFEFSGAFLAGGEVTSTVRKGILDPLLFQDNPDLFVFGMISALLAAGTWLVVATYFGWPVSTTHTIVGGIVGFGILGLSFSAIDWDTMSDIALSWLLSPLISGTISFIIYLSIDKLILRNNNPIQMAQRYGPIYLFFVAFIVSMVTFTKGLKHIGLGLDLSLIP
;
A
#
# COMPACT_ATOMS: atom_id res chain seq x y z
N LEU A 1 12.84 5.30 -16.61
CA LEU A 1 13.04 3.95 -17.16
C LEU A 1 13.40 2.92 -16.09
N ILE A 2 14.41 3.16 -15.25
CA ILE A 2 14.81 2.23 -14.16
C ILE A 2 13.65 2.02 -13.19
N ALA A 3 12.99 3.08 -12.72
CA ALA A 3 11.83 2.99 -11.83
C ALA A 3 10.71 2.14 -12.43
N CYS A 4 10.39 2.30 -13.72
CA CYS A 4 9.36 1.50 -14.38
C CYS A 4 9.66 -0.02 -14.36
N ILE A 5 10.94 -0.40 -14.51
CA ILE A 5 11.35 -1.82 -14.44
C ILE A 5 11.11 -2.36 -13.04
N PHE A 6 11.51 -1.61 -12.00
CA PHE A 6 11.32 -2.04 -10.61
C PHE A 6 9.85 -2.05 -10.19
N GLU A 7 9.06 -1.06 -10.61
CA GLU A 7 7.62 -1.04 -10.34
C GLU A 7 6.89 -2.19 -11.01
N PHE A 8 7.17 -2.45 -12.30
CA PHE A 8 6.60 -3.58 -13.01
C PHE A 8 7.00 -4.91 -12.35
N SER A 9 8.27 -5.08 -12.02
CA SER A 9 8.76 -6.30 -11.36
C SER A 9 8.11 -6.47 -9.98
N GLY A 10 7.97 -5.40 -9.19
CA GLY A 10 7.29 -5.41 -7.90
C GLY A 10 5.81 -5.79 -8.02
N ALA A 11 5.09 -5.21 -8.98
CA ALA A 11 3.70 -5.53 -9.25
C ALA A 11 3.52 -6.99 -9.69
N PHE A 12 4.40 -7.49 -10.56
CA PHE A 12 4.37 -8.86 -11.05
C PHE A 12 4.69 -9.89 -9.97
N LEU A 13 5.71 -9.63 -9.15
CA LEU A 13 6.18 -10.57 -8.13
C LEU A 13 5.36 -10.53 -6.83
N ALA A 14 4.89 -9.35 -6.40
CA ALA A 14 4.25 -9.14 -5.11
C ALA A 14 2.81 -8.62 -5.18
N GLY A 15 2.29 -8.31 -6.37
CA GLY A 15 0.95 -7.73 -6.56
C GLY A 15 -0.21 -8.65 -6.16
N GLY A 16 0.02 -9.97 -6.12
CA GLY A 16 -1.01 -10.94 -5.78
C GLY A 16 -1.59 -10.78 -4.36
N GLU A 17 -0.79 -10.42 -3.37
CA GLU A 17 -1.24 -10.17 -1.99
C GLU A 17 -2.19 -8.96 -1.93
N VAL A 18 -1.81 -7.86 -2.58
CA VAL A 18 -2.63 -6.64 -2.63
C VAL A 18 -3.94 -6.91 -3.36
N THR A 19 -3.88 -7.60 -4.50
CA THR A 19 -5.07 -7.96 -5.29
C THR A 19 -6.01 -8.87 -4.50
N SER A 20 -5.49 -9.85 -3.75
CA SER A 20 -6.30 -10.77 -2.95
C SER A 20 -7.02 -10.05 -1.81
N THR A 21 -6.35 -9.13 -1.13
CA THR A 21 -6.94 -8.33 -0.04
C THR A 21 -8.06 -7.43 -0.56
N VAL A 22 -7.81 -6.73 -1.67
CA VAL A 22 -8.81 -5.84 -2.28
C VAL A 22 -10.03 -6.64 -2.79
N ARG A 23 -9.79 -7.82 -3.41
CA ARG A 23 -10.85 -8.64 -4.00
C ARG A 23 -11.74 -9.32 -2.97
N LYS A 24 -11.17 -9.81 -1.86
CA LYS A 24 -11.91 -10.61 -0.86
C LYS A 24 -12.46 -9.79 0.29
N GLY A 25 -11.96 -8.57 0.50
CA GLY A 25 -12.27 -7.79 1.68
C GLY A 25 -13.42 -6.80 1.50
N ILE A 26 -13.74 -6.37 0.27
CA ILE A 26 -14.74 -5.30 0.04
C ILE A 26 -16.03 -5.87 -0.51
N LEU A 27 -15.93 -6.82 -1.46
CA LEU A 27 -17.05 -7.50 -2.09
C LEU A 27 -16.86 -9.01 -1.96
N ASP A 28 -17.89 -9.72 -1.52
CA ASP A 28 -17.88 -11.19 -1.51
C ASP A 28 -18.05 -11.71 -2.95
N PRO A 29 -17.05 -12.43 -3.51
CA PRO A 29 -17.17 -13.04 -4.84
C PRO A 29 -18.32 -14.05 -4.94
N LEU A 30 -18.77 -14.59 -3.80
CA LEU A 30 -19.89 -15.53 -3.77
C LEU A 30 -21.22 -14.90 -4.18
N LEU A 31 -21.36 -13.58 -4.05
CA LEU A 31 -22.55 -12.84 -4.50
C LEU A 31 -22.70 -12.83 -6.03
N PHE A 32 -21.67 -13.24 -6.76
CA PHE A 32 -21.64 -13.26 -8.23
C PHE A 32 -21.64 -14.67 -8.82
N GLN A 33 -21.93 -15.72 -8.01
CA GLN A 33 -21.91 -17.11 -8.48
C GLN A 33 -22.86 -17.36 -9.66
N ASP A 34 -24.03 -16.69 -9.65
CA ASP A 34 -25.03 -16.80 -10.71
C ASP A 34 -24.62 -16.04 -11.99
N ASN A 35 -23.71 -15.06 -11.87
CA ASN A 35 -23.26 -14.27 -13.01
C ASN A 35 -21.79 -13.84 -12.82
N PRO A 36 -20.83 -14.75 -13.02
CA PRO A 36 -19.41 -14.45 -12.84
C PRO A 36 -18.90 -13.39 -13.84
N ASP A 37 -19.50 -13.26 -15.01
CA ASP A 37 -19.14 -12.24 -16.01
C ASP A 37 -19.40 -10.82 -15.47
N LEU A 38 -20.48 -10.62 -14.70
CA LEU A 38 -20.79 -9.34 -14.06
C LEU A 38 -19.66 -8.91 -13.10
N PHE A 39 -19.09 -9.87 -12.35
CA PHE A 39 -17.95 -9.60 -11.47
C PHE A 39 -16.71 -9.18 -12.26
N VAL A 40 -16.38 -9.91 -13.33
CA VAL A 40 -15.22 -9.62 -14.18
C VAL A 40 -15.34 -8.25 -14.83
N PHE A 41 -16.47 -7.97 -15.48
CA PHE A 41 -16.70 -6.67 -16.13
C PHE A 41 -16.77 -5.53 -15.12
N GLY A 42 -17.33 -5.77 -13.94
CA GLY A 42 -17.37 -4.80 -12.86
C GLY A 42 -15.98 -4.43 -12.34
N MET A 43 -15.12 -5.42 -12.13
CA MET A 43 -13.74 -5.18 -11.71
C MET A 43 -12.91 -4.48 -12.78
N ILE A 44 -13.11 -4.82 -14.06
CA ILE A 44 -12.49 -4.10 -15.19
C ILE A 44 -12.98 -2.64 -15.21
N SER A 45 -14.27 -2.41 -15.03
CA SER A 45 -14.84 -1.05 -15.00
C SER A 45 -14.28 -0.22 -13.84
N ALA A 46 -14.14 -0.82 -12.65
CA ALA A 46 -13.53 -0.17 -11.50
C ALA A 46 -12.05 0.21 -11.75
N LEU A 47 -11.27 -0.68 -12.38
CA LEU A 47 -9.89 -0.42 -12.76
C LEU A 47 -9.78 0.67 -13.83
N LEU A 48 -10.64 0.67 -14.85
CA LEU A 48 -10.67 1.70 -15.88
C LEU A 48 -11.04 3.06 -15.30
N ALA A 49 -12.04 3.11 -14.41
CA ALA A 49 -12.42 4.34 -13.73
C ALA A 49 -11.27 4.88 -12.85
N ALA A 50 -10.62 4.00 -12.10
CA ALA A 50 -9.46 4.36 -11.29
C ALA A 50 -8.29 4.85 -12.15
N GLY A 51 -7.96 4.15 -13.23
CA GLY A 51 -6.91 4.55 -14.16
C GLY A 51 -7.19 5.89 -14.83
N THR A 52 -8.42 6.11 -15.30
CA THR A 52 -8.84 7.38 -15.88
C THR A 52 -8.71 8.53 -14.88
N TRP A 53 -9.18 8.33 -13.65
CA TRP A 53 -9.05 9.32 -12.58
C TRP A 53 -7.58 9.66 -12.30
N LEU A 54 -6.71 8.65 -12.21
CA LEU A 54 -5.28 8.86 -11.96
C LEU A 54 -4.60 9.64 -13.09
N VAL A 55 -4.97 9.39 -14.35
CA VAL A 55 -4.47 10.17 -15.51
C VAL A 55 -4.91 11.62 -15.41
N VAL A 56 -6.19 11.87 -15.12
CA VAL A 56 -6.73 13.21 -14.94
C VAL A 56 -6.02 13.93 -13.78
N ALA A 57 -5.92 13.29 -12.63
CA ALA A 57 -5.25 13.85 -11.46
C ALA A 57 -3.77 14.17 -11.73
N THR A 58 -3.07 13.29 -12.45
CA THR A 58 -1.68 13.51 -12.86
C THR A 58 -1.54 14.69 -13.79
N TYR A 59 -2.45 14.85 -14.76
CA TYR A 59 -2.45 15.98 -15.69
C TYR A 59 -2.60 17.31 -14.96
N PHE A 60 -3.48 17.38 -13.94
CA PHE A 60 -3.69 18.58 -13.15
C PHE A 60 -2.70 18.75 -11.98
N GLY A 61 -1.81 17.79 -11.74
CA GLY A 61 -0.87 17.81 -10.63
C GLY A 61 -1.53 17.61 -9.25
N TRP A 62 -2.69 16.97 -9.19
CA TRP A 62 -3.39 16.71 -7.94
C TRP A 62 -2.75 15.52 -7.20
N PRO A 63 -2.42 15.68 -5.89
CA PRO A 63 -1.93 14.57 -5.09
C PRO A 63 -3.08 13.63 -4.72
N VAL A 64 -3.15 12.48 -5.36
CA VAL A 64 -4.19 11.46 -5.12
C VAL A 64 -3.58 10.12 -4.72
N SER A 65 -4.33 9.35 -3.93
CA SER A 65 -3.93 8.00 -3.53
C SER A 65 -4.50 6.97 -4.50
N THR A 66 -3.64 6.15 -5.10
CA THR A 66 -4.02 5.02 -5.95
C THR A 66 -4.92 4.03 -5.22
N THR A 67 -4.59 3.71 -3.95
CA THR A 67 -5.36 2.76 -3.14
C THR A 67 -6.78 3.26 -2.88
N HIS A 68 -6.93 4.53 -2.47
CA HIS A 68 -8.25 5.13 -2.27
C HIS A 68 -9.08 5.12 -3.56
N THR A 69 -8.43 5.41 -4.69
CA THR A 69 -9.09 5.43 -6.00
C THR A 69 -9.61 4.05 -6.40
N ILE A 70 -8.80 2.99 -6.23
CA ILE A 70 -9.20 1.61 -6.55
C ILE A 70 -10.32 1.15 -5.61
N VAL A 71 -10.18 1.36 -4.31
CA VAL A 71 -11.22 1.00 -3.32
C VAL A 71 -12.53 1.71 -3.65
N GLY A 72 -12.49 3.01 -3.94
CA GLY A 72 -13.67 3.77 -4.36
C GLY A 72 -14.31 3.22 -5.65
N GLY A 73 -13.52 2.82 -6.63
CA GLY A 73 -14.00 2.18 -7.86
C GLY A 73 -14.72 0.87 -7.60
N ILE A 74 -14.19 0.02 -6.71
CA ILE A 74 -14.79 -1.27 -6.35
C ILE A 74 -16.08 -1.07 -5.56
N VAL A 75 -16.09 -0.15 -4.58
CA VAL A 75 -17.30 0.21 -3.83
C VAL A 75 -18.38 0.76 -4.76
N GLY A 76 -18.00 1.67 -5.68
CA GLY A 76 -18.93 2.21 -6.67
C GLY A 76 -19.54 1.12 -7.56
N PHE A 77 -18.74 0.19 -8.05
CA PHE A 77 -19.23 -0.98 -8.80
C PHE A 77 -20.17 -1.84 -7.93
N GLY A 78 -19.79 -2.15 -6.69
CA GLY A 78 -20.60 -2.99 -5.80
C GLY A 78 -21.99 -2.41 -5.53
N ILE A 79 -22.07 -1.09 -5.29
CA ILE A 79 -23.35 -0.38 -5.05
C ILE A 79 -24.21 -0.38 -6.32
N LEU A 80 -23.64 -0.10 -7.48
CA LEU A 80 -24.38 0.00 -8.74
C LEU A 80 -24.71 -1.36 -9.34
N GLY A 81 -23.81 -2.32 -9.24
CA GLY A 81 -23.97 -3.66 -9.83
C GLY A 81 -24.82 -4.61 -8.99
N LEU A 82 -24.87 -4.42 -7.69
CA LEU A 82 -25.64 -5.24 -6.76
C LEU A 82 -26.55 -4.39 -5.86
N SER A 83 -26.00 -3.90 -4.76
CA SER A 83 -26.72 -3.07 -3.79
C SER A 83 -25.75 -2.49 -2.74
N PHE A 84 -26.23 -1.53 -1.96
CA PHE A 84 -25.48 -0.97 -0.84
C PHE A 84 -25.13 -2.02 0.24
N SER A 85 -25.99 -3.02 0.42
CA SER A 85 -25.79 -4.10 1.39
C SER A 85 -24.79 -5.18 0.93
N ALA A 86 -24.35 -5.15 -0.33
CA ALA A 86 -23.35 -6.08 -0.86
C ALA A 86 -21.92 -5.71 -0.45
N ILE A 87 -21.72 -4.50 0.07
CA ILE A 87 -20.44 -4.02 0.57
C ILE A 87 -20.24 -4.49 2.01
N ASP A 88 -19.08 -5.05 2.28
CA ASP A 88 -18.63 -5.32 3.66
C ASP A 88 -18.21 -3.99 4.33
N TRP A 89 -19.17 -3.38 5.02
CA TRP A 89 -18.95 -2.09 5.70
C TRP A 89 -18.05 -2.19 6.92
N ASP A 90 -17.93 -3.36 7.53
CA ASP A 90 -16.98 -3.58 8.64
C ASP A 90 -15.54 -3.50 8.11
N THR A 91 -15.25 -4.24 7.04
CA THR A 91 -13.96 -4.14 6.33
C THR A 91 -13.72 -2.72 5.79
N MET A 92 -14.74 -2.04 5.26
CA MET A 92 -14.60 -0.66 4.79
C MET A 92 -14.28 0.31 5.92
N SER A 93 -14.84 0.11 7.11
CA SER A 93 -14.53 0.90 8.30
C SER A 93 -13.08 0.72 8.74
N ASP A 94 -12.57 -0.51 8.73
CA ASP A 94 -11.18 -0.82 9.05
C ASP A 94 -10.21 -0.19 8.05
N ILE A 95 -10.55 -0.24 6.76
CA ILE A 95 -9.77 0.41 5.70
C ILE A 95 -9.76 1.94 5.92
N ALA A 96 -10.92 2.56 6.15
CA ALA A 96 -11.03 4.00 6.39
C ALA A 96 -10.27 4.43 7.65
N LEU A 97 -10.34 3.64 8.73
CA LEU A 97 -9.59 3.87 9.95
C LEU A 97 -8.08 3.77 9.71
N SER A 98 -7.63 2.81 8.89
CA SER A 98 -6.22 2.67 8.53
C SER A 98 -5.69 3.90 7.77
N TRP A 99 -6.52 4.55 6.95
CA TRP A 99 -6.17 5.79 6.25
C TRP A 99 -5.91 6.97 7.19
N LEU A 100 -6.53 6.97 8.35
CA LEU A 100 -6.29 7.97 9.38
C LEU A 100 -5.11 7.58 10.28
N LEU A 101 -5.05 6.34 10.75
CA LEU A 101 -4.04 5.88 11.70
C LEU A 101 -2.64 5.80 11.07
N SER A 102 -2.53 5.35 9.82
CA SER A 102 -1.23 5.19 9.15
C SER A 102 -0.45 6.50 9.04
N PRO A 103 -1.04 7.64 8.58
CA PRO A 103 -0.34 8.92 8.56
C PRO A 103 0.01 9.44 9.96
N LEU A 104 -0.86 9.22 10.95
CA LEU A 104 -0.61 9.65 12.33
C LEU A 104 0.59 8.91 12.93
N ILE A 105 0.63 7.59 12.78
CA ILE A 105 1.73 6.76 13.31
C ILE A 105 3.02 7.07 12.56
N SER A 106 3.00 7.07 11.22
CA SER A 106 4.18 7.33 10.41
C SER A 106 4.69 8.75 10.60
N GLY A 107 3.80 9.75 10.71
CA GLY A 107 4.15 11.13 11.00
C GLY A 107 4.81 11.27 12.36
N THR A 108 4.28 10.61 13.38
CA THR A 108 4.87 10.61 14.73
C THR A 108 6.27 9.99 14.74
N ILE A 109 6.44 8.83 14.10
CA ILE A 109 7.74 8.17 13.99
C ILE A 109 8.72 9.04 13.21
N SER A 110 8.31 9.59 12.07
CA SER A 110 9.13 10.49 11.24
C SER A 110 9.54 11.74 12.03
N PHE A 111 8.65 12.31 12.82
CA PHE A 111 8.95 13.46 13.67
C PHE A 111 10.01 13.12 14.72
N ILE A 112 9.91 11.98 15.40
CA ILE A 112 10.91 11.52 16.38
C ILE A 112 12.28 11.31 15.70
N ILE A 113 12.30 10.66 14.52
CA ILE A 113 13.53 10.45 13.75
C ILE A 113 14.11 11.79 13.34
N TYR A 114 13.28 12.72 12.84
CA TYR A 114 13.74 14.06 12.46
C TYR A 114 14.36 14.81 13.65
N LEU A 115 13.72 14.80 14.82
CA LEU A 115 14.30 15.43 16.01
C LEU A 115 15.65 14.83 16.40
N SER A 116 15.82 13.52 16.24
CA SER A 116 17.11 12.86 16.51
C SER A 116 18.18 13.29 15.52
N ILE A 117 17.85 13.37 14.24
CA ILE A 117 18.74 13.86 13.17
C ILE A 117 19.11 15.33 13.38
N ASP A 118 18.11 16.16 13.67
CA ASP A 118 18.30 17.59 13.93
C ASP A 118 19.28 17.80 15.09
N LYS A 119 19.06 17.10 16.21
CA LYS A 119 19.90 17.23 17.40
C LYS A 119 21.30 16.64 17.25
N LEU A 120 21.41 15.46 16.63
CA LEU A 120 22.68 14.72 16.56
C LEU A 120 23.55 15.16 15.37
N ILE A 121 22.95 15.63 14.29
CA ILE A 121 23.64 15.94 13.04
C ILE A 121 23.55 17.43 12.71
N LEU A 122 22.32 17.97 12.53
CA LEU A 122 22.15 19.29 11.92
C LEU A 122 22.60 20.43 12.83
N ARG A 123 22.33 20.36 14.12
CA ARG A 123 22.70 21.40 15.10
C ARG A 123 24.12 21.26 15.67
N ASN A 124 24.92 20.33 15.15
CA ASN A 124 26.29 20.17 15.60
C ASN A 124 27.23 21.15 14.87
N ASN A 125 28.34 21.50 15.53
CA ASN A 125 29.34 22.39 14.94
C ASN A 125 29.98 21.83 13.66
N ASN A 126 29.97 20.51 13.47
CA ASN A 126 30.51 19.80 12.30
C ASN A 126 29.46 18.83 11.73
N PRO A 127 28.40 19.32 11.05
CA PRO A 127 27.28 18.49 10.59
C PRO A 127 27.71 17.36 9.65
N ILE A 128 28.70 17.63 8.77
CA ILE A 128 29.22 16.63 7.82
C ILE A 128 29.88 15.45 8.54
N GLN A 129 30.68 15.72 9.55
CA GLN A 129 31.33 14.67 10.32
C GLN A 129 30.34 13.86 11.13
N MET A 130 29.31 14.51 11.68
CA MET A 130 28.24 13.84 12.39
C MET A 130 27.38 13.00 11.45
N ALA A 131 27.09 13.48 10.25
CA ALA A 131 26.40 12.72 9.22
C ALA A 131 27.17 11.45 8.81
N GLN A 132 28.49 11.55 8.66
CA GLN A 132 29.33 10.37 8.38
C GLN A 132 29.30 9.34 9.53
N ARG A 133 29.21 9.81 10.77
CA ARG A 133 29.19 8.95 11.96
C ARG A 133 27.85 8.30 12.21
N TYR A 134 26.75 9.06 12.15
CA TYR A 134 25.39 8.61 12.48
C TYR A 134 24.58 8.17 11.27
N GLY A 135 24.88 8.70 10.07
CA GLY A 135 24.18 8.35 8.83
C GLY A 135 24.09 6.85 8.57
N PRO A 136 25.20 6.09 8.69
CA PRO A 136 25.16 4.64 8.49
C PRO A 136 24.18 3.92 9.42
N ILE A 137 23.99 4.40 10.65
CA ILE A 137 23.04 3.82 11.61
C ILE A 137 21.60 3.98 11.11
N TYR A 138 21.22 5.18 10.67
CA TYR A 138 19.88 5.43 10.10
C TYR A 138 19.65 4.61 8.82
N LEU A 139 20.65 4.56 7.94
CA LEU A 139 20.58 3.77 6.71
C LEU A 139 20.45 2.27 7.01
N PHE A 140 21.16 1.76 8.01
CA PHE A 140 21.02 0.38 8.45
C PHE A 140 19.61 0.05 8.90
N PHE A 141 19.00 0.90 9.76
CA PHE A 141 17.62 0.68 10.21
C PHE A 141 16.62 0.71 9.05
N VAL A 142 16.76 1.66 8.11
CA VAL A 142 15.89 1.73 6.93
C VAL A 142 16.06 0.48 6.07
N ALA A 143 17.28 0.09 5.75
CA ALA A 143 17.57 -1.11 4.96
C ALA A 143 17.06 -2.38 5.66
N PHE A 144 17.25 -2.49 6.97
CA PHE A 144 16.78 -3.62 7.77
C PHE A 144 15.25 -3.74 7.73
N ILE A 145 14.51 -2.64 7.98
CA ILE A 145 13.05 -2.63 7.97
C ILE A 145 12.51 -2.97 6.58
N VAL A 146 13.06 -2.34 5.52
CA VAL A 146 12.66 -2.61 4.15
C VAL A 146 12.90 -4.07 3.78
N SER A 147 14.09 -4.61 4.11
CA SER A 147 14.41 -6.01 3.87
C SER A 147 13.45 -6.93 4.64
N MET A 148 13.21 -6.67 5.92
CA MET A 148 12.30 -7.47 6.75
C MET A 148 10.88 -7.50 6.16
N VAL A 149 10.34 -6.35 5.76
CA VAL A 149 9.02 -6.25 5.13
C VAL A 149 8.99 -7.01 3.80
N THR A 150 10.04 -6.89 2.98
CA THR A 150 10.15 -7.61 1.71
C THR A 150 10.16 -9.12 1.93
N PHE A 151 10.95 -9.63 2.88
CA PHE A 151 10.99 -11.07 3.19
C PHE A 151 9.70 -11.59 3.79
N THR A 152 9.08 -10.87 4.71
CA THR A 152 7.88 -11.35 5.41
C THR A 152 6.60 -11.21 4.60
N LYS A 153 6.48 -10.19 3.77
CA LYS A 153 5.27 -9.88 3.00
C LYS A 153 5.45 -10.08 1.49
N GLY A 154 6.56 -9.59 0.92
CA GLY A 154 6.77 -9.59 -0.52
C GLY A 154 7.07 -10.97 -1.09
N LEU A 155 7.89 -11.79 -0.42
CA LEU A 155 8.32 -13.11 -0.94
C LEU A 155 7.39 -14.27 -0.55
N LYS A 156 6.40 -14.04 0.30
CA LYS A 156 5.44 -15.08 0.70
C LYS A 156 4.72 -15.70 -0.50
N HIS A 157 4.48 -14.91 -1.53
CA HIS A 157 3.77 -15.34 -2.74
C HIS A 157 4.61 -16.25 -3.66
N ILE A 158 5.94 -16.22 -3.55
CA ILE A 158 6.88 -17.01 -4.35
C ILE A 158 7.28 -18.29 -3.61
N GLY A 159 6.66 -18.60 -2.47
CA GLY A 159 7.00 -19.77 -1.64
C GLY A 159 8.35 -19.66 -0.94
N LEU A 160 9.01 -18.49 -0.99
CA LEU A 160 10.28 -18.19 -0.33
C LEU A 160 10.09 -17.40 0.97
N GLY A 161 8.85 -17.19 1.40
CA GLY A 161 8.54 -16.50 2.67
C GLY A 161 9.05 -17.30 3.85
N LEU A 162 9.79 -16.67 4.74
CA LEU A 162 10.12 -17.27 6.04
C LEU A 162 8.82 -17.37 6.84
N ASP A 163 8.34 -18.57 7.03
CA ASP A 163 7.24 -18.83 7.95
C ASP A 163 7.79 -18.73 9.37
N LEU A 164 7.52 -17.60 10.03
CA LEU A 164 7.96 -17.34 11.41
C LEU A 164 7.38 -18.35 12.42
N SER A 165 6.43 -19.18 12.02
CA SER A 165 5.90 -20.28 12.83
C SER A 165 6.88 -21.47 12.98
N LEU A 166 7.97 -21.47 12.21
CA LEU A 166 9.01 -22.53 12.25
C LEU A 166 10.21 -22.16 13.15
N ILE A 167 10.19 -21.02 13.82
CA ILE A 167 11.23 -20.65 14.81
C ILE A 167 10.73 -21.14 16.17
N PRO A 168 11.39 -22.13 16.78
CA PRO A 168 11.01 -22.68 18.09
C PRO A 168 11.14 -21.67 19.23
#